data_154145129ae394fad919a7ec2b2db310
#
_entry.id   154145129ae394fad919a7ec2b2db310
#
_cell.length_a   1.000
_cell.length_b   1.000
_cell.length_c   1.000
_cell.angle_alpha   90.00
_cell.angle_beta   90.00
_cell.angle_gamma   90.00
#
_symmetry.space_group_name_H-M   'P 1'
#
loop_
_entity.id
_entity.type
_entity.pdbx_description
1 polymer ?
#
loop_
_entity_poly.entity_id
_entity_poly.type
_entity_poly.pdbx_seq_one_letter_code
_entity_poly.pdbx_strand_id
1 'polypeptide(L)'
;MHARAALAVCAHYLPVARGARLMAAYTGVSVSTGFMAGVRGKAAARLGPFMDRARELLRQAGVLYADETPARANGGLHYVHIACTEFLTALHTGDRTKEAIDAGGVLPGYTGTIVRDGYAGYEHLADAVHAWCGAHSLRDLAGLYRFDPEGQVWARSMADLLIWANKQATAARADGQASLTDSQLDQIRSWYRGAVAKGISDNQHRRSQIAKDGLRLARRFRGHQDMILRFATDLTVGFTSNEAERGVRPVKVQQRTSGGCWRTLQGLADYAIVQSYLSTATKWGIDALDALTQLFTTGPWLPAAVRPG
;
A
#
# COMPACT_ATOMS: atom_id res chain seq x y z
N MET A 1 -23.09 13.62 -18.11
CA MET A 1 -21.89 13.99 -18.89
C MET A 1 -20.61 13.97 -18.01
N HIS A 2 -20.54 14.70 -16.90
CA HIS A 2 -19.36 14.75 -16.00
C HIS A 2 -18.93 13.37 -15.50
N ALA A 3 -19.87 12.51 -15.05
CA ALA A 3 -19.55 11.16 -14.57
C ALA A 3 -18.85 10.30 -15.63
N ARG A 4 -19.35 10.28 -16.87
CA ARG A 4 -18.75 9.54 -17.99
C ARG A 4 -17.36 10.07 -18.36
N ALA A 5 -17.19 11.41 -18.35
CA ALA A 5 -15.88 12.02 -18.58
C ALA A 5 -14.89 11.67 -17.45
N ALA A 6 -15.31 11.71 -16.19
CA ALA A 6 -14.50 11.30 -15.05
C ALA A 6 -14.15 9.80 -15.10
N LEU A 7 -15.10 8.94 -15.48
CA LEU A 7 -14.86 7.52 -15.71
C LEU A 7 -13.72 7.32 -16.72
N ALA A 8 -13.79 7.99 -17.87
CA ALA A 8 -12.78 7.87 -18.91
C ALA A 8 -11.37 8.26 -18.43
N VAL A 9 -11.22 9.39 -17.72
CA VAL A 9 -9.88 9.92 -17.36
C VAL A 9 -9.38 9.48 -15.98
N CYS A 10 -10.27 9.10 -15.05
CA CYS A 10 -9.88 8.73 -13.68
C CYS A 10 -9.90 7.21 -13.46
N ALA A 11 -10.91 6.50 -13.95
CA ALA A 11 -11.04 5.06 -13.78
C ALA A 11 -10.32 4.27 -14.90
N HIS A 12 -10.42 4.75 -16.16
CA HIS A 12 -9.80 4.08 -17.31
C HIS A 12 -8.50 4.73 -17.78
N TYR A 13 -8.01 5.75 -17.07
CA TYR A 13 -6.69 6.36 -17.30
C TYR A 13 -6.47 6.88 -18.72
N LEU A 14 -7.55 7.27 -19.45
CA LEU A 14 -7.42 7.75 -20.80
C LEU A 14 -6.77 9.14 -20.82
N PRO A 15 -5.81 9.38 -21.72
CA PRO A 15 -5.30 10.72 -21.99
C PRO A 15 -6.45 11.65 -22.42
N VAL A 16 -6.41 12.89 -21.94
CA VAL A 16 -7.50 13.88 -22.11
C VAL A 16 -8.00 13.98 -23.55
N ALA A 17 -7.10 14.11 -24.54
CA ALA A 17 -7.49 14.23 -25.93
C ALA A 17 -8.14 12.95 -26.50
N ARG A 18 -7.66 11.77 -26.04
CA ARG A 18 -8.25 10.49 -26.43
C ARG A 18 -9.61 10.30 -25.77
N GLY A 19 -9.75 10.68 -24.50
CA GLY A 19 -11.02 10.67 -23.77
C GLY A 19 -12.07 11.59 -24.44
N ALA A 20 -11.69 12.79 -24.89
CA ALA A 20 -12.60 13.70 -25.61
C ALA A 20 -13.11 13.06 -26.93
N ARG A 21 -12.22 12.44 -27.70
CA ARG A 21 -12.62 11.74 -28.94
C ARG A 21 -13.53 10.54 -28.68
N LEU A 22 -13.24 9.76 -27.64
CA LEU A 22 -14.05 8.62 -27.23
C LEU A 22 -15.47 9.10 -26.81
N MET A 23 -15.56 10.14 -26.01
CA MET A 23 -16.84 10.73 -25.60
C MET A 23 -17.67 11.15 -26.80
N ALA A 24 -17.06 11.87 -27.77
CA ALA A 24 -17.76 12.28 -29.00
C ALA A 24 -18.27 11.07 -29.81
N ALA A 25 -17.46 10.03 -29.96
CA ALA A 25 -17.83 8.83 -30.70
C ALA A 25 -19.02 8.06 -30.08
N TYR A 26 -19.05 7.95 -28.74
CA TYR A 26 -20.11 7.19 -28.05
C TYR A 26 -21.37 7.99 -27.74
N THR A 27 -21.25 9.30 -27.56
CA THR A 27 -22.41 10.11 -27.14
C THR A 27 -22.98 11.00 -28.27
N GLY A 28 -22.28 11.11 -29.39
CA GLY A 28 -22.59 12.07 -30.47
C GLY A 28 -22.33 13.54 -30.07
N VAL A 29 -21.83 13.81 -28.86
CA VAL A 29 -21.60 15.15 -28.33
C VAL A 29 -20.13 15.45 -28.22
N SER A 30 -19.64 16.45 -28.95
CA SER A 30 -18.26 16.92 -28.85
C SER A 30 -18.01 17.62 -27.51
N VAL A 31 -16.96 17.19 -26.80
CA VAL A 31 -16.50 17.83 -25.56
C VAL A 31 -15.08 18.38 -25.76
N SER A 32 -14.80 19.55 -25.17
CA SER A 32 -13.46 20.13 -25.26
C SER A 32 -12.44 19.36 -24.40
N THR A 33 -11.18 19.42 -24.78
CA THR A 33 -10.07 18.89 -23.94
C THR A 33 -9.99 19.62 -22.60
N GLY A 34 -10.35 20.91 -22.54
CA GLY A 34 -10.45 21.68 -21.30
C GLY A 34 -11.53 21.13 -20.35
N PHE A 35 -12.70 20.74 -20.89
CA PHE A 35 -13.74 20.07 -20.09
C PHE A 35 -13.22 18.75 -19.50
N MET A 36 -12.59 17.91 -20.33
CA MET A 36 -12.03 16.63 -19.90
C MET A 36 -10.91 16.78 -18.87
N ALA A 37 -10.03 17.79 -19.03
CA ALA A 37 -8.96 18.07 -18.08
C ALA A 37 -9.50 18.56 -16.72
N GLY A 38 -10.55 19.39 -16.74
CA GLY A 38 -11.15 19.97 -15.53
C GLY A 38 -12.04 19.02 -14.72
N VAL A 39 -12.48 17.89 -15.31
CA VAL A 39 -13.46 17.01 -14.63
C VAL A 39 -12.90 16.35 -13.38
N ARG A 40 -11.59 16.05 -13.34
CA ARG A 40 -10.92 15.47 -12.16
C ARG A 40 -10.97 16.44 -10.98
N GLY A 41 -10.57 17.70 -11.17
CA GLY A 41 -10.63 18.71 -10.12
C GLY A 41 -12.07 18.95 -9.63
N LYS A 42 -13.05 18.94 -10.55
CA LYS A 42 -14.46 19.01 -10.17
C LYS A 42 -14.96 17.83 -9.35
N ALA A 43 -14.45 16.62 -9.61
CA ALA A 43 -14.74 15.45 -8.81
C ALA A 43 -14.06 15.56 -7.43
N ALA A 44 -12.76 15.86 -7.38
CA ALA A 44 -12.01 16.00 -6.15
C ALA A 44 -12.62 17.04 -5.20
N ALA A 45 -13.06 18.20 -5.73
CA ALA A 45 -13.68 19.26 -4.93
C ALA A 45 -15.00 18.84 -4.23
N ARG A 46 -15.64 17.75 -4.68
CA ARG A 46 -16.86 17.20 -4.08
C ARG A 46 -16.60 16.11 -3.06
N LEU A 47 -15.38 15.60 -2.98
CA LEU A 47 -15.02 14.41 -2.20
C LEU A 47 -14.54 14.70 -0.77
N GLY A 48 -14.59 15.96 -0.32
CA GLY A 48 -14.24 16.32 1.07
C GLY A 48 -14.94 15.44 2.11
N PRO A 49 -16.29 15.37 2.12
CA PRO A 49 -17.02 14.54 3.08
C PRO A 49 -16.65 13.06 3.03
N PHE A 50 -16.37 12.51 1.84
CA PHE A 50 -15.89 11.14 1.69
C PHE A 50 -14.50 10.95 2.31
N MET A 51 -13.55 11.85 2.01
CA MET A 51 -12.19 11.75 2.55
C MET A 51 -12.17 11.84 4.09
N ASP A 52 -12.99 12.72 4.66
CA ASP A 52 -13.10 12.85 6.12
C ASP A 52 -13.66 11.57 6.75
N ARG A 53 -14.72 11.01 6.15
CA ARG A 53 -15.32 9.76 6.59
C ARG A 53 -14.36 8.57 6.43
N ALA A 54 -13.65 8.47 5.32
CA ALA A 54 -12.67 7.42 5.08
C ALA A 54 -11.51 7.47 6.10
N ARG A 55 -11.00 8.67 6.40
CA ARG A 55 -9.96 8.85 7.43
C ARG A 55 -10.45 8.47 8.82
N GLU A 56 -11.66 8.88 9.18
CA GLU A 56 -12.27 8.52 10.46
C GLU A 56 -12.33 6.99 10.63
N LEU A 57 -12.85 6.28 9.64
CA LEU A 57 -13.00 4.83 9.68
C LEU A 57 -11.63 4.10 9.65
N LEU A 58 -10.67 4.61 8.89
CA LEU A 58 -9.31 4.06 8.87
C LEU A 58 -8.63 4.19 10.23
N ARG A 59 -8.79 5.31 10.94
CA ARG A 59 -8.23 5.46 12.29
C ARG A 59 -8.83 4.48 13.31
N GLN A 60 -10.03 3.98 13.06
CA GLN A 60 -10.73 3.01 13.92
C GLN A 60 -10.41 1.55 13.56
N ALA A 61 -9.76 1.31 12.44
CA ALA A 61 -9.41 -0.05 12.01
C ALA A 61 -8.33 -0.66 12.92
N GLY A 62 -8.43 -1.95 13.22
CA GLY A 62 -7.41 -2.66 14.02
C GLY A 62 -6.10 -2.87 13.25
N VAL A 63 -6.20 -3.04 11.93
CA VAL A 63 -5.03 -3.25 11.04
C VAL A 63 -5.12 -2.33 9.83
N LEU A 64 -4.05 -1.63 9.54
CA LEU A 64 -3.86 -0.80 8.34
C LEU A 64 -2.70 -1.33 7.50
N TYR A 65 -2.82 -1.16 6.20
CA TYR A 65 -1.74 -1.34 5.24
C TYR A 65 -1.28 0.03 4.74
N ALA A 66 0.02 0.29 4.83
CA ALA A 66 0.62 1.54 4.39
C ALA A 66 1.77 1.29 3.40
N ASP A 67 1.87 2.16 2.41
CA ASP A 67 2.93 2.14 1.39
C ASP A 67 3.04 3.52 0.75
N GLU A 68 4.09 3.77 -0.04
CA GLU A 68 4.21 4.94 -0.87
C GLU A 68 4.80 4.59 -2.24
N THR A 69 4.39 5.34 -3.25
CA THR A 69 4.90 5.15 -4.61
C THR A 69 5.39 6.47 -5.19
N PRO A 70 6.60 6.49 -5.82
CA PRO A 70 7.09 7.71 -6.46
C PRO A 70 6.19 8.12 -7.63
N ALA A 71 5.91 9.42 -7.71
CA ALA A 71 5.17 10.06 -8.79
C ALA A 71 5.92 11.31 -9.25
N ARG A 72 5.95 11.58 -10.56
CA ARG A 72 6.53 12.81 -11.10
C ARG A 72 5.43 13.83 -11.36
N ALA A 73 5.58 15.04 -10.81
CA ALA A 73 4.68 16.15 -11.05
C ALA A 73 5.45 17.46 -11.18
N ASN A 74 5.06 18.31 -12.12
CA ASN A 74 5.72 19.61 -12.37
C ASN A 74 7.26 19.49 -12.52
N GLY A 75 7.71 18.41 -13.17
CA GLY A 75 9.14 18.12 -13.36
C GLY A 75 9.85 17.53 -12.12
N GLY A 76 9.27 17.61 -10.92
CA GLY A 76 9.81 17.12 -9.65
C GLY A 76 9.43 15.69 -9.32
N LEU A 77 10.17 15.08 -8.38
CA LEU A 77 9.83 13.81 -7.75
C LEU A 77 8.99 14.06 -6.50
N HIS A 78 7.83 13.45 -6.44
CA HIS A 78 6.91 13.43 -5.31
C HIS A 78 6.49 12.00 -5.03
N TYR A 79 5.68 11.81 -4.00
CA TYR A 79 5.16 10.50 -3.63
C TYR A 79 3.63 10.55 -3.47
N VAL A 80 3.00 9.43 -3.75
CA VAL A 80 1.62 9.17 -3.36
C VAL A 80 1.68 8.14 -2.23
N HIS A 81 1.21 8.52 -1.07
CA HIS A 81 1.09 7.70 0.12
C HIS A 81 -0.29 7.07 0.17
N ILE A 82 -0.38 5.87 0.72
CA ILE A 82 -1.62 5.14 0.94
C ILE A 82 -1.72 4.68 2.38
N ALA A 83 -2.91 4.81 2.95
CA ALA A 83 -3.37 4.06 4.11
C ALA A 83 -4.66 3.35 3.71
N CYS A 84 -4.74 2.04 3.91
CA CYS A 84 -5.92 1.28 3.48
C CYS A 84 -6.18 0.05 4.35
N THR A 85 -7.41 -0.46 4.21
CA THR A 85 -7.84 -1.80 4.63
C THR A 85 -8.33 -2.57 3.40
N GLU A 86 -8.88 -3.76 3.58
CA GLU A 86 -9.59 -4.49 2.51
C GLU A 86 -10.83 -3.74 2.00
N PHE A 87 -11.43 -2.83 2.81
CA PHE A 87 -12.67 -2.10 2.49
C PHE A 87 -12.46 -0.62 2.17
N LEU A 88 -11.37 -0.01 2.61
CA LEU A 88 -11.15 1.42 2.54
C LEU A 88 -9.80 1.75 1.90
N THR A 89 -9.74 2.90 1.25
CA THR A 89 -8.49 3.44 0.68
C THR A 89 -8.47 4.95 0.87
N ALA A 90 -7.39 5.47 1.46
CA ALA A 90 -7.07 6.89 1.47
C ALA A 90 -5.68 7.12 0.87
N LEU A 91 -5.63 7.89 -0.20
CA LEU A 91 -4.40 8.34 -0.87
C LEU A 91 -4.20 9.83 -0.60
N HIS A 92 -2.95 10.23 -0.43
CA HIS A 92 -2.57 11.64 -0.43
C HIS A 92 -1.19 11.82 -1.07
N THR A 93 -0.81 13.06 -1.34
CA THR A 93 0.44 13.39 -2.01
C THR A 93 1.38 14.14 -1.08
N GLY A 94 2.67 13.92 -1.21
CA GLY A 94 3.71 14.61 -0.43
C GLY A 94 5.10 14.21 -0.87
N ASP A 95 6.09 14.61 -0.10
CA ASP A 95 7.46 14.13 -0.22
C ASP A 95 7.62 12.81 0.56
N ARG A 96 8.80 12.20 0.54
CA ARG A 96 9.08 11.00 1.33
C ARG A 96 9.64 11.37 2.70
N THR A 97 8.85 12.10 3.49
CA THR A 97 9.21 12.57 4.83
C THR A 97 8.16 12.15 5.86
N LYS A 98 8.50 12.28 7.15
CA LYS A 98 7.59 12.01 8.27
C LYS A 98 6.38 12.94 8.22
N GLU A 99 6.62 14.21 7.99
CA GLU A 99 5.60 15.26 7.90
C GLU A 99 4.62 14.97 6.76
N ALA A 100 5.13 14.46 5.64
CA ALA A 100 4.29 14.07 4.52
C ALA A 100 3.45 12.82 4.84
N ILE A 101 4.00 11.83 5.55
CA ILE A 101 3.24 10.67 6.04
C ILE A 101 2.10 11.14 6.96
N ASP A 102 2.39 12.05 7.87
CA ASP A 102 1.42 12.60 8.84
C ASP A 102 0.33 13.44 8.18
N ALA A 103 0.65 14.15 7.10
CA ALA A 103 -0.28 15.00 6.35
C ALA A 103 -1.48 14.21 5.77
N GLY A 104 -1.35 12.89 5.62
CA GLY A 104 -2.46 12.00 5.23
C GLY A 104 -3.60 11.97 6.23
N GLY A 105 -3.31 12.32 7.49
CA GLY A 105 -4.30 12.49 8.56
C GLY A 105 -4.92 11.17 9.04
N VAL A 106 -4.33 10.03 8.74
CA VAL A 106 -4.77 8.70 9.22
C VAL A 106 -3.82 8.15 10.28
N LEU A 107 -2.51 8.21 10.03
CA LEU A 107 -1.49 7.54 10.85
C LEU A 107 -1.09 8.27 12.13
N PRO A 108 -1.12 9.62 12.23
CA PRO A 108 -0.82 10.30 13.50
C PRO A 108 -1.75 9.85 14.62
N GLY A 109 -1.17 9.41 15.75
CA GLY A 109 -1.92 8.90 16.91
C GLY A 109 -2.66 7.58 16.68
N TYR A 110 -2.40 6.88 15.59
CA TYR A 110 -2.97 5.56 15.34
C TYR A 110 -2.32 4.52 16.28
N THR A 111 -3.14 3.73 16.97
CA THR A 111 -2.70 2.75 17.97
C THR A 111 -2.85 1.29 17.54
N GLY A 112 -3.44 1.05 16.37
CA GLY A 112 -3.56 -0.30 15.79
C GLY A 112 -2.27 -0.79 15.12
N THR A 113 -2.36 -1.87 14.35
CA THR A 113 -1.21 -2.44 13.64
C THR A 113 -1.08 -1.86 12.24
N ILE A 114 0.12 -1.38 11.88
CA ILE A 114 0.46 -0.91 10.52
C ILE A 114 1.33 -1.97 9.83
N VAL A 115 0.81 -2.57 8.75
CA VAL A 115 1.59 -3.46 7.88
C VAL A 115 2.24 -2.62 6.78
N ARG A 116 3.57 -2.58 6.76
CA ARG A 116 4.36 -1.72 5.88
C ARG A 116 5.65 -2.40 5.39
N ASP A 117 6.38 -1.76 4.49
CA ASP A 117 7.74 -2.14 4.16
C ASP A 117 8.73 -1.77 5.28
N GLY A 118 10.03 -2.01 5.06
CA GLY A 118 11.09 -1.67 6.01
C GLY A 118 11.55 -0.20 5.96
N TYR A 119 10.78 0.73 5.40
CA TYR A 119 11.15 2.14 5.35
C TYR A 119 11.11 2.79 6.74
N ALA A 120 12.24 3.37 7.17
CA ALA A 120 12.38 3.97 8.49
C ALA A 120 11.52 5.22 8.72
N GLY A 121 10.99 5.82 7.66
CA GLY A 121 10.09 6.99 7.74
C GLY A 121 8.85 6.76 8.62
N TYR A 122 8.41 5.52 8.78
CA TYR A 122 7.25 5.16 9.62
C TYR A 122 7.60 4.96 11.11
N GLU A 123 8.88 4.91 11.48
CA GLU A 123 9.31 4.59 12.86
C GLU A 123 8.93 5.67 13.89
N HIS A 124 8.62 6.88 13.45
CA HIS A 124 8.14 7.96 14.31
C HIS A 124 6.71 7.72 14.85
N LEU A 125 5.95 6.80 14.23
CA LEU A 125 4.60 6.43 14.69
C LEU A 125 4.69 5.47 15.87
N ALA A 126 5.19 5.96 17.00
CA ALA A 126 5.54 5.13 18.16
C ALA A 126 4.32 4.53 18.87
N ASP A 127 3.12 5.11 18.71
CA ASP A 127 1.88 4.59 19.29
C ASP A 127 1.34 3.36 18.54
N ALA A 128 1.76 3.19 17.28
CA ALA A 128 1.32 2.08 16.46
C ALA A 128 2.14 0.81 16.68
N VAL A 129 1.50 -0.33 16.56
CA VAL A 129 2.18 -1.62 16.41
C VAL A 129 2.62 -1.78 14.96
N HIS A 130 3.90 -2.09 14.74
CA HIS A 130 4.41 -2.28 13.39
C HIS A 130 4.48 -3.75 13.00
N ALA A 131 4.13 -4.04 11.74
CA ALA A 131 4.34 -5.31 11.07
C ALA A 131 5.06 -5.08 9.75
N TRP A 132 6.06 -5.91 9.45
CA TRP A 132 6.77 -5.81 8.17
C TRP A 132 6.15 -6.72 7.12
N CYS A 133 6.02 -6.20 5.92
CA CYS A 133 5.55 -6.96 4.76
C CYS A 133 6.49 -8.13 4.45
N GLY A 134 5.97 -9.35 4.54
CA GLY A 134 6.71 -10.56 4.24
C GLY A 134 7.17 -10.63 2.78
N ALA A 135 6.40 -10.07 1.83
CA ALA A 135 6.81 -10.04 0.42
C ALA A 135 8.10 -9.23 0.21
N HIS A 136 8.26 -8.10 0.89
CA HIS A 136 9.50 -7.31 0.88
C HIS A 136 10.65 -8.08 1.52
N SER A 137 10.41 -8.69 2.69
CA SER A 137 11.40 -9.53 3.37
C SER A 137 11.87 -10.69 2.49
N LEU A 138 10.94 -11.41 1.84
CA LEU A 138 11.27 -12.49 0.91
C LEU A 138 12.04 -12.01 -0.32
N ARG A 139 11.74 -10.83 -0.86
CA ARG A 139 12.46 -10.23 -1.99
C ARG A 139 13.91 -9.91 -1.63
N ASP A 140 14.14 -9.33 -0.46
CA ASP A 140 15.48 -9.02 0.05
C ASP A 140 16.32 -10.29 0.23
N LEU A 141 15.74 -11.33 0.87
CA LEU A 141 16.38 -12.62 1.07
C LEU A 141 16.69 -13.33 -0.25
N ALA A 142 15.74 -13.35 -1.18
CA ALA A 142 15.93 -13.94 -2.50
C ALA A 142 17.00 -13.22 -3.31
N GLY A 143 17.09 -11.89 -3.17
CA GLY A 143 18.14 -11.08 -3.79
C GLY A 143 19.53 -11.53 -3.34
N LEU A 144 19.76 -11.65 -2.02
CA LEU A 144 21.03 -12.10 -1.48
C LEU A 144 21.38 -13.53 -1.94
N TYR A 145 20.45 -14.47 -1.80
CA TYR A 145 20.67 -15.86 -2.17
C TYR A 145 20.99 -16.04 -3.65
N ARG A 146 20.34 -15.27 -4.53
CA ARG A 146 20.58 -15.32 -5.99
C ARG A 146 22.02 -14.93 -6.36
N PHE A 147 22.59 -13.93 -5.67
CA PHE A 147 23.94 -13.44 -5.97
C PHE A 147 25.07 -14.26 -5.34
N ASP A 148 24.83 -14.97 -4.24
CA ASP A 148 25.82 -15.79 -3.52
C ASP A 148 25.13 -16.97 -2.85
N PRO A 149 24.70 -18.01 -3.62
CA PRO A 149 23.94 -19.14 -3.08
C PRO A 149 24.69 -19.92 -2.00
N GLU A 150 26.01 -20.08 -2.14
CA GLU A 150 26.83 -20.83 -1.19
C GLU A 150 27.08 -20.04 0.11
N GLY A 151 27.31 -18.74 -0.01
CA GLY A 151 27.60 -17.87 1.13
C GLY A 151 26.36 -17.32 1.83
N GLN A 152 25.16 -17.44 1.26
CA GLN A 152 23.92 -16.89 1.80
C GLN A 152 22.84 -17.96 2.02
N VAL A 153 23.24 -19.18 2.36
CA VAL A 153 22.31 -20.29 2.67
C VAL A 153 21.32 -19.90 3.78
N TRP A 154 21.75 -19.10 4.75
CA TRP A 154 20.88 -18.57 5.79
C TRP A 154 19.68 -17.79 5.26
N ALA A 155 19.88 -17.02 4.16
CA ALA A 155 18.82 -16.23 3.56
C ALA A 155 17.74 -17.14 2.94
N ARG A 156 18.14 -18.24 2.31
CA ARG A 156 17.21 -19.26 1.81
C ARG A 156 16.45 -19.92 2.97
N SER A 157 17.16 -20.34 4.02
CA SER A 157 16.55 -20.97 5.20
C SER A 157 15.54 -20.03 5.87
N MET A 158 15.87 -18.74 5.99
CA MET A 158 14.95 -17.73 6.52
C MET A 158 13.72 -17.53 5.61
N ALA A 159 13.90 -17.50 4.30
CA ALA A 159 12.78 -17.38 3.37
C ALA A 159 11.83 -18.58 3.47
N ASP A 160 12.38 -19.80 3.52
CA ASP A 160 11.60 -21.03 3.66
C ASP A 160 10.85 -21.07 4.99
N LEU A 161 11.48 -20.60 6.08
CA LEU A 161 10.84 -20.46 7.40
C LEU A 161 9.65 -19.48 7.34
N LEU A 162 9.83 -18.28 6.76
CA LEU A 162 8.76 -17.28 6.68
C LEU A 162 7.57 -17.79 5.84
N ILE A 163 7.84 -18.49 4.74
CA ILE A 163 6.82 -19.12 3.91
C ILE A 163 6.08 -20.21 4.70
N TRP A 164 6.80 -21.06 5.41
CA TRP A 164 6.22 -22.12 6.24
C TRP A 164 5.37 -21.53 7.38
N ALA A 165 5.89 -20.56 8.11
CA ALA A 165 5.17 -19.87 9.19
C ALA A 165 3.88 -19.20 8.67
N ASN A 166 3.92 -18.56 7.47
CA ASN A 166 2.72 -18.00 6.87
C ASN A 166 1.69 -19.08 6.49
N LYS A 167 2.11 -20.25 6.03
CA LYS A 167 1.20 -21.37 5.77
C LYS A 167 0.51 -21.84 7.06
N GLN A 168 1.25 -21.94 8.18
CA GLN A 168 0.66 -22.27 9.48
C GLN A 168 -0.35 -21.21 9.92
N ALA A 169 0.01 -19.92 9.84
CA ALA A 169 -0.89 -18.83 10.19
C ALA A 169 -2.14 -18.79 9.30
N THR A 170 -2.01 -19.10 8.01
CA THR A 170 -3.14 -19.14 7.07
C THR A 170 -4.09 -20.30 7.39
N ALA A 171 -3.57 -21.50 7.70
CA ALA A 171 -4.37 -22.63 8.10
C ALA A 171 -5.12 -22.34 9.42
N ALA A 172 -4.41 -21.81 10.43
CA ALA A 172 -5.02 -21.45 11.71
C ALA A 172 -6.16 -20.42 11.57
N ARG A 173 -6.02 -19.42 10.67
CA ARG A 173 -7.11 -18.48 10.33
C ARG A 173 -8.31 -19.19 9.70
N ALA A 174 -8.06 -20.11 8.76
CA ALA A 174 -9.13 -20.87 8.11
C ALA A 174 -9.91 -21.75 9.11
N ASP A 175 -9.22 -22.24 10.14
CA ASP A 175 -9.80 -23.02 11.23
C ASP A 175 -10.45 -22.13 12.33
N GLY A 176 -10.51 -20.81 12.15
CA GLY A 176 -11.10 -19.86 13.08
C GLY A 176 -10.29 -19.67 14.38
N GLN A 177 -9.01 -20.03 14.40
CA GLN A 177 -8.15 -19.85 15.57
C GLN A 177 -7.76 -18.36 15.74
N ALA A 178 -7.67 -17.90 16.98
CA ALA A 178 -7.23 -16.55 17.30
C ALA A 178 -5.71 -16.38 17.24
N SER A 179 -4.93 -17.44 17.47
CA SER A 179 -3.47 -17.45 17.49
C SER A 179 -2.92 -18.83 17.10
N LEU A 180 -1.65 -18.88 16.72
CA LEU A 180 -0.90 -20.13 16.70
C LEU A 180 -0.67 -20.62 18.15
N THR A 181 -0.44 -21.92 18.32
CA THR A 181 -0.09 -22.49 19.63
C THR A 181 1.28 -22.00 20.10
N ASP A 182 1.51 -21.95 21.41
CA ASP A 182 2.80 -21.56 21.98
C ASP A 182 3.95 -22.42 21.43
N SER A 183 3.73 -23.73 21.27
CA SER A 183 4.71 -24.65 20.68
C SER A 183 5.09 -24.27 19.24
N GLN A 184 4.10 -23.89 18.40
CA GLN A 184 4.35 -23.44 17.03
C GLN A 184 5.13 -22.11 17.03
N LEU A 185 4.74 -21.18 17.90
CA LEU A 185 5.43 -19.88 18.02
C LEU A 185 6.87 -20.04 18.50
N ASP A 186 7.12 -20.90 19.47
CA ASP A 186 8.47 -21.17 19.99
C ASP A 186 9.34 -21.84 18.93
N GLN A 187 8.79 -22.76 18.15
CA GLN A 187 9.49 -23.37 17.02
C GLN A 187 9.86 -22.33 15.97
N ILE A 188 8.91 -21.46 15.57
CA ILE A 188 9.14 -20.36 14.62
C ILE A 188 10.25 -19.44 15.13
N ARG A 189 10.18 -19.00 16.38
CA ARG A 189 11.16 -18.11 17.01
C ARG A 189 12.55 -18.75 17.11
N SER A 190 12.60 -20.02 17.46
CA SER A 190 13.85 -20.77 17.56
C SER A 190 14.56 -20.86 16.19
N TRP A 191 13.84 -21.27 15.16
CA TRP A 191 14.39 -21.39 13.81
C TRP A 191 14.77 -20.01 13.23
N TYR A 192 13.97 -18.99 13.50
CA TYR A 192 14.27 -17.61 13.12
C TYR A 192 15.60 -17.13 13.70
N ARG A 193 15.78 -17.30 15.02
CA ARG A 193 17.01 -16.90 15.70
C ARG A 193 18.22 -17.70 15.19
N GLY A 194 18.06 -18.99 14.93
CA GLY A 194 19.09 -19.84 14.34
C GLY A 194 19.53 -19.34 12.95
N ALA A 195 18.58 -19.03 12.08
CA ALA A 195 18.88 -18.49 10.75
C ALA A 195 19.56 -17.12 10.82
N VAL A 196 19.11 -16.22 11.71
CA VAL A 196 19.75 -14.92 11.94
C VAL A 196 21.17 -15.08 12.46
N ALA A 197 21.41 -15.95 13.46
CA ALA A 197 22.74 -16.21 14.02
C ALA A 197 23.69 -16.72 12.94
N LYS A 198 23.23 -17.66 12.12
CA LYS A 198 23.99 -18.16 10.97
C LYS A 198 24.31 -17.04 9.97
N GLY A 199 23.34 -16.20 9.62
CA GLY A 199 23.53 -15.07 8.71
C GLY A 199 24.58 -14.08 9.21
N ILE A 200 24.62 -13.81 10.50
CA ILE A 200 25.65 -12.96 11.12
C ILE A 200 27.01 -13.67 11.08
N SER A 201 27.08 -14.92 11.52
CA SER A 201 28.33 -15.70 11.56
C SER A 201 28.97 -15.85 10.18
N ASP A 202 28.18 -16.23 9.17
CA ASP A 202 28.66 -16.47 7.81
C ASP A 202 29.19 -15.19 7.12
N ASN A 203 28.72 -14.02 7.53
CA ASN A 203 29.00 -12.77 6.84
C ASN A 203 29.96 -11.81 7.59
N GLN A 204 30.09 -11.89 8.92
CA GLN A 204 30.79 -10.88 9.73
C GLN A 204 32.30 -10.75 9.42
N HIS A 205 32.95 -11.80 8.90
CA HIS A 205 34.38 -11.80 8.60
C HIS A 205 34.68 -11.73 7.09
N ARG A 206 33.64 -11.73 6.24
CA ARG A 206 33.81 -11.65 4.78
C ARG A 206 33.81 -10.18 4.34
N ARG A 207 34.68 -9.86 3.33
CA ARG A 207 34.89 -8.48 2.87
C ARG A 207 34.11 -8.12 1.61
N SER A 208 33.49 -9.09 0.94
CA SER A 208 32.72 -8.86 -0.29
C SER A 208 31.49 -7.96 -0.03
N GLN A 209 31.03 -7.23 -1.03
CA GLN A 209 29.86 -6.36 -0.90
C GLN A 209 28.61 -7.18 -0.54
N ILE A 210 28.42 -8.33 -1.16
CA ILE A 210 27.29 -9.22 -0.86
C ILE A 210 27.30 -9.72 0.59
N ALA A 211 28.48 -9.99 1.16
CA ALA A 211 28.58 -10.38 2.57
C ALA A 211 28.26 -9.20 3.51
N LYS A 212 28.67 -7.97 3.17
CA LYS A 212 28.29 -6.77 3.93
C LYS A 212 26.77 -6.55 3.88
N ASP A 213 26.16 -6.75 2.72
CA ASP A 213 24.70 -6.64 2.56
C ASP A 213 23.99 -7.75 3.31
N GLY A 214 24.49 -9.00 3.27
CA GLY A 214 24.01 -10.13 4.06
C GLY A 214 24.07 -9.87 5.57
N LEU A 215 25.21 -9.35 6.06
CA LEU A 215 25.37 -9.00 7.48
C LEU A 215 24.38 -7.89 7.90
N ARG A 216 24.23 -6.86 7.07
CA ARG A 216 23.27 -5.77 7.32
C ARG A 216 21.84 -6.30 7.40
N LEU A 217 21.44 -7.15 6.45
CA LEU A 217 20.11 -7.75 6.45
C LEU A 217 19.90 -8.67 7.67
N ALA A 218 20.85 -9.53 8.01
CA ALA A 218 20.76 -10.41 9.17
C ALA A 218 20.63 -9.62 10.49
N ARG A 219 21.39 -8.52 10.64
CA ARG A 219 21.27 -7.62 11.80
C ARG A 219 19.92 -6.91 11.83
N ARG A 220 19.41 -6.47 10.68
CA ARG A 220 18.08 -5.87 10.55
C ARG A 220 16.98 -6.87 10.97
N PHE A 221 17.08 -8.12 10.53
CA PHE A 221 16.16 -9.18 10.95
C PHE A 221 16.25 -9.44 12.46
N ARG A 222 17.46 -9.44 13.04
CA ARG A 222 17.64 -9.58 14.49
C ARG A 222 16.92 -8.46 15.26
N GLY A 223 17.07 -7.21 14.82
CA GLY A 223 16.50 -6.06 15.51
C GLY A 223 14.99 -5.92 15.38
N HIS A 224 14.39 -6.49 14.32
CA HIS A 224 12.97 -6.32 14.01
C HIS A 224 12.18 -7.65 13.99
N GLN A 225 12.65 -8.66 14.74
CA GLN A 225 12.01 -9.98 14.79
C GLN A 225 10.51 -9.90 15.05
N ASP A 226 10.08 -9.09 16.03
CA ASP A 226 8.67 -8.99 16.41
C ASP A 226 7.81 -8.36 15.32
N MET A 227 8.35 -7.38 14.58
CA MET A 227 7.66 -6.77 13.45
C MET A 227 7.54 -7.75 12.27
N ILE A 228 8.60 -8.52 12.00
CA ILE A 228 8.63 -9.51 10.89
C ILE A 228 7.72 -10.70 11.18
N LEU A 229 7.63 -11.13 12.43
CA LEU A 229 6.82 -12.28 12.85
C LEU A 229 5.41 -11.89 13.34
N ARG A 230 5.00 -10.61 13.24
CA ARG A 230 3.70 -10.13 13.72
C ARG A 230 2.54 -10.95 13.14
N PHE A 231 2.57 -11.27 11.87
CA PHE A 231 1.55 -12.07 11.19
C PHE A 231 1.34 -13.48 11.79
N ALA A 232 2.33 -14.00 12.49
CA ALA A 232 2.27 -15.31 13.16
C ALA A 232 1.83 -15.20 14.62
N THR A 233 2.13 -14.06 15.28
CA THR A 233 1.74 -13.81 16.68
C THR A 233 0.36 -13.16 16.81
N ASP A 234 -0.14 -12.56 15.74
CA ASP A 234 -1.46 -11.94 15.65
C ASP A 234 -2.08 -12.32 14.30
N LEU A 235 -3.04 -13.23 14.33
CA LEU A 235 -3.67 -13.76 13.11
C LEU A 235 -4.60 -12.76 12.41
N THR A 236 -4.91 -11.62 13.01
CA THR A 236 -5.61 -10.51 12.32
C THR A 236 -4.70 -9.78 11.33
N VAL A 237 -3.38 -9.90 11.50
CA VAL A 237 -2.38 -9.22 10.68
C VAL A 237 -2.00 -10.05 9.46
N GLY A 238 -2.16 -9.47 8.27
CA GLY A 238 -1.78 -10.11 7.01
C GLY A 238 -0.24 -10.27 6.87
N PHE A 239 0.20 -11.32 6.19
CA PHE A 239 1.62 -11.54 5.89
C PHE A 239 2.22 -10.48 4.96
N THR A 240 1.41 -9.88 4.09
CA THR A 240 1.88 -8.93 3.08
C THR A 240 1.07 -7.64 3.09
N SER A 241 1.67 -6.54 2.60
CA SER A 241 0.99 -5.26 2.34
C SER A 241 0.38 -5.19 0.93
N ASN A 242 -0.01 -6.32 0.34
CA ASN A 242 -0.54 -6.39 -1.03
C ASN A 242 -1.75 -5.46 -1.27
N GLU A 243 -2.56 -5.18 -0.23
CA GLU A 243 -3.67 -4.22 -0.33
C GLU A 243 -3.16 -2.82 -0.65
N ALA A 244 -2.10 -2.36 0.03
CA ALA A 244 -1.47 -1.08 -0.25
C ALA A 244 -0.76 -1.08 -1.61
N GLU A 245 0.02 -2.13 -1.94
CA GLU A 245 0.69 -2.24 -3.24
C GLU A 245 -0.31 -2.19 -4.41
N ARG A 246 -1.44 -2.90 -4.30
CA ARG A 246 -2.52 -2.85 -5.29
C ARG A 246 -3.16 -1.47 -5.36
N GLY A 247 -3.35 -0.81 -4.21
CA GLY A 247 -3.96 0.52 -4.13
C GLY A 247 -3.13 1.63 -4.75
N VAL A 248 -1.79 1.52 -4.74
CA VAL A 248 -0.90 2.52 -5.39
C VAL A 248 -0.59 2.21 -6.86
N ARG A 249 -0.85 0.99 -7.33
CA ARG A 249 -0.59 0.59 -8.73
C ARG A 249 -1.26 1.50 -9.78
N PRO A 250 -2.52 1.95 -9.60
CA PRO A 250 -3.19 2.88 -10.52
C PRO A 250 -2.42 4.17 -10.77
N VAL A 251 -1.68 4.68 -9.78
CA VAL A 251 -0.81 5.86 -9.92
C VAL A 251 0.22 5.64 -11.02
N LYS A 252 0.86 4.47 -11.05
CA LYS A 252 1.86 4.11 -12.07
C LYS A 252 1.24 3.97 -13.46
N VAL A 253 0.03 3.39 -13.53
CA VAL A 253 -0.69 3.26 -14.80
C VAL A 253 -1.02 4.64 -15.36
N GLN A 254 -1.63 5.51 -14.55
CA GLN A 254 -1.97 6.88 -14.97
C GLN A 254 -0.73 7.69 -15.38
N GLN A 255 0.37 7.58 -14.63
CA GLN A 255 1.61 8.27 -14.98
C GLN A 255 2.12 7.83 -16.36
N ARG A 256 2.16 6.53 -16.64
CA ARG A 256 2.62 5.99 -17.93
C ARG A 256 1.74 6.44 -19.09
N THR A 257 0.42 6.44 -18.91
CA THR A 257 -0.54 6.87 -19.96
C THR A 257 -0.56 8.38 -20.17
N SER A 258 -0.06 9.16 -19.21
CA SER A 258 -0.02 10.64 -19.24
C SER A 258 1.35 11.20 -19.64
N GLY A 259 2.21 10.43 -20.28
CA GLY A 259 3.54 10.88 -20.72
C GLY A 259 4.61 10.91 -19.62
N GLY A 260 4.41 10.14 -18.55
CA GLY A 260 5.42 9.93 -17.50
C GLY A 260 5.44 10.97 -16.38
N CYS A 261 4.65 12.05 -16.50
CA CYS A 261 4.65 13.14 -15.51
C CYS A 261 3.26 13.80 -15.42
N TRP A 262 2.84 14.15 -14.21
CA TRP A 262 1.69 15.01 -13.96
C TRP A 262 2.06 16.47 -14.24
N ARG A 263 1.18 17.21 -14.90
CA ARG A 263 1.47 18.60 -15.25
C ARG A 263 1.59 19.52 -14.04
N THR A 264 0.81 19.25 -12.98
CA THR A 264 0.76 20.06 -11.75
C THR A 264 0.67 19.17 -10.52
N LEU A 265 1.15 19.65 -9.37
CA LEU A 265 0.96 19.02 -8.06
C LEU A 265 -0.52 18.89 -7.71
N GLN A 266 -1.32 19.93 -7.98
CA GLN A 266 -2.75 19.91 -7.76
C GLN A 266 -3.42 18.78 -8.56
N GLY A 267 -3.03 18.56 -9.81
CA GLY A 267 -3.56 17.48 -10.63
C GLY A 267 -3.22 16.08 -10.09
N LEU A 268 -2.06 15.92 -9.44
CA LEU A 268 -1.69 14.69 -8.73
C LEU A 268 -2.51 14.53 -7.44
N ALA A 269 -2.70 15.60 -6.68
CA ALA A 269 -3.52 15.60 -5.46
C ALA A 269 -4.99 15.29 -5.76
N ASP A 270 -5.57 15.95 -6.78
CA ASP A 270 -6.94 15.67 -7.23
C ASP A 270 -7.10 14.21 -7.66
N TYR A 271 -6.08 13.66 -8.33
CA TYR A 271 -6.07 12.25 -8.70
C TYR A 271 -6.09 11.33 -7.47
N ALA A 272 -5.24 11.60 -6.47
CA ALA A 272 -5.19 10.80 -5.26
C ALA A 272 -6.54 10.77 -4.54
N ILE A 273 -7.22 11.91 -4.42
CA ILE A 273 -8.55 12.02 -3.83
C ILE A 273 -9.59 11.20 -4.62
N VAL A 274 -9.66 11.38 -5.95
CA VAL A 274 -10.63 10.65 -6.78
C VAL A 274 -10.34 9.15 -6.78
N GLN A 275 -9.06 8.77 -6.80
CA GLN A 275 -8.68 7.35 -6.76
C GLN A 275 -9.00 6.71 -5.42
N SER A 276 -8.91 7.45 -4.30
CA SER A 276 -9.36 6.97 -2.98
C SER A 276 -10.85 6.58 -3.02
N TYR A 277 -11.68 7.44 -3.60
CA TYR A 277 -13.11 7.20 -3.74
C TYR A 277 -13.42 6.00 -4.62
N LEU A 278 -12.86 5.95 -5.83
CA LEU A 278 -13.08 4.86 -6.78
C LEU A 278 -12.56 3.51 -6.26
N SER A 279 -11.38 3.49 -5.65
CA SER A 279 -10.82 2.28 -5.03
C SER A 279 -11.70 1.77 -3.90
N THR A 280 -12.21 2.66 -3.04
CA THR A 280 -13.14 2.29 -1.96
C THR A 280 -14.46 1.79 -2.53
N ALA A 281 -15.05 2.48 -3.51
CA ALA A 281 -16.28 2.04 -4.16
C ALA A 281 -16.14 0.63 -4.74
N THR A 282 -15.04 0.36 -5.45
CA THR A 282 -14.74 -0.98 -6.00
C THR A 282 -14.66 -2.05 -4.90
N LYS A 283 -14.02 -1.76 -3.77
CA LYS A 283 -13.92 -2.67 -2.61
C LYS A 283 -15.29 -2.99 -2.00
N TRP A 284 -16.26 -2.10 -2.17
CA TRP A 284 -17.64 -2.27 -1.75
C TRP A 284 -18.55 -2.84 -2.84
N GLY A 285 -18.01 -3.23 -4.00
CA GLY A 285 -18.78 -3.76 -5.12
C GLY A 285 -19.61 -2.70 -5.86
N ILE A 286 -19.33 -1.41 -5.64
CA ILE A 286 -20.02 -0.31 -6.31
C ILE A 286 -19.32 -0.04 -7.64
N ASP A 287 -20.11 -0.02 -8.74
CA ASP A 287 -19.61 0.31 -10.06
C ASP A 287 -19.05 1.73 -10.11
N ALA A 288 -17.95 1.93 -10.83
CA ALA A 288 -17.27 3.22 -10.90
C ALA A 288 -18.13 4.32 -11.57
N LEU A 289 -18.95 3.96 -12.57
CA LEU A 289 -19.86 4.90 -13.22
C LEU A 289 -21.00 5.31 -12.28
N ASP A 290 -21.53 4.36 -11.52
CA ASP A 290 -22.60 4.62 -10.55
C ASP A 290 -22.09 5.52 -9.41
N ALA A 291 -20.91 5.22 -8.85
CA ALA A 291 -20.27 6.06 -7.85
C ALA A 291 -20.03 7.49 -8.35
N LEU A 292 -19.50 7.63 -9.58
CA LEU A 292 -19.31 8.96 -10.18
C LEU A 292 -20.61 9.64 -10.56
N THR A 293 -21.64 8.91 -10.96
CA THR A 293 -22.96 9.48 -11.27
C THR A 293 -23.57 10.05 -10.00
N GLN A 294 -23.56 9.30 -8.92
CA GLN A 294 -24.01 9.78 -7.61
C GLN A 294 -23.21 11.01 -7.18
N LEU A 295 -21.86 10.97 -7.28
CA LEU A 295 -21.00 12.11 -6.92
C LEU A 295 -21.39 13.42 -7.62
N PHE A 296 -21.72 13.35 -8.91
CA PHE A 296 -22.05 14.54 -9.69
C PHE A 296 -23.53 14.95 -9.63
N THR A 297 -24.41 14.15 -9.02
CA THR A 297 -25.84 14.45 -8.84
C THR A 297 -26.18 14.82 -7.40
N THR A 298 -26.01 13.90 -6.47
CA THR A 298 -26.44 14.02 -5.08
C THR A 298 -25.29 14.16 -4.07
N GLY A 299 -24.04 14.01 -4.51
CA GLY A 299 -22.86 14.02 -3.66
C GLY A 299 -22.22 12.63 -3.51
N PRO A 300 -21.08 12.53 -2.81
CA PRO A 300 -20.37 11.27 -2.68
C PRO A 300 -21.18 10.24 -1.89
N TRP A 301 -21.11 8.98 -2.31
CA TRP A 301 -21.43 7.87 -1.45
C TRP A 301 -20.44 7.85 -0.26
N LEU A 302 -20.94 7.54 0.94
CA LEU A 302 -20.13 7.45 2.15
C LEU A 302 -20.14 6.00 2.66
N PRO A 303 -18.95 5.42 2.95
CA PRO A 303 -18.87 4.09 3.50
C PRO A 303 -19.47 4.02 4.90
N ALA A 304 -20.19 2.93 5.19
CA ALA A 304 -20.64 2.64 6.54
C ALA A 304 -19.46 2.22 7.43
N ALA A 305 -19.65 2.22 8.75
CA ALA A 305 -18.67 1.65 9.66
C ALA A 305 -18.57 0.14 9.39
N VAL A 306 -17.37 -0.33 9.02
CA VAL A 306 -17.10 -1.75 8.85
C VAL A 306 -16.83 -2.29 10.25
N ARG A 307 -17.69 -3.19 10.73
CA ARG A 307 -17.39 -3.96 11.94
C ARG A 307 -16.28 -4.94 11.59
N PRO A 308 -15.22 -5.07 12.40
CA PRO A 308 -14.30 -6.19 12.29
C PRO A 308 -15.14 -7.48 12.35
N GLY A 309 -15.00 -8.36 11.37
CA GLY A 309 -15.63 -9.67 11.35
C GLY A 309 -15.06 -10.60 12.41
#